data_7d5e9df15150715e3acd0c3822aa5c5a
#
_entry.id   7d5e9df15150715e3acd0c3822aa5c5a
#
_cell.length_a   1.000
_cell.length_b   1.000
_cell.length_c   1.000
_cell.angle_alpha   90.00
_cell.angle_beta   90.00
_cell.angle_gamma   90.00
#
_symmetry.space_group_name_H-M   'P 1'
#
loop_
_entity.id
_entity.type
_entity.pdbx_description
1 polymer ?
#
loop_
_entity_poly.entity_id
_entity_poly.type
_entity_poly.pdbx_seq_one_letter_code
_entity_poly.pdbx_strand_id
1 'polypeptide(L)'
;MENFDVAVIGGGHAGCEAAHASARAGSKTLLVTLSKSSIGQLSCNPAVGGIGKSHLAKEVDALDGLICKVADNSALQRRKLNLRKGPAVQATRIQTCRINYKHHMQLELNNQPNLVIVEGEVVSLI
;
A
#
# COMPACT_ATOMS: atom_id res chain seq x y z
N MET A 1 25.50 0.10 -15.45
CA MET A 1 24.89 0.08 -14.11
C MET A 1 23.67 1.00 -14.15
N GLU A 2 22.52 0.52 -13.76
CA GLU A 2 21.34 1.40 -13.68
C GLU A 2 21.43 2.26 -12.42
N ASN A 3 21.21 3.55 -12.56
CA ASN A 3 21.14 4.49 -11.44
C ASN A 3 19.68 4.75 -11.07
N PHE A 4 19.39 4.80 -9.80
CA PHE A 4 18.11 5.15 -9.23
C PHE A 4 18.26 6.35 -8.31
N ASP A 5 17.23 7.19 -8.28
CA ASP A 5 17.19 8.36 -7.38
C ASP A 5 16.79 7.94 -5.96
N VAL A 6 15.91 6.95 -5.87
CA VAL A 6 15.37 6.43 -4.61
C VAL A 6 15.36 4.91 -4.63
N ALA A 7 15.83 4.31 -3.54
CA ALA A 7 15.68 2.87 -3.29
C ALA A 7 14.80 2.64 -2.05
N VAL A 8 13.74 1.88 -2.23
CA VAL A 8 12.83 1.46 -1.15
C VAL A 8 13.09 0.00 -0.84
N ILE A 9 13.37 -0.30 0.42
CA ILE A 9 13.68 -1.65 0.89
C ILE A 9 12.48 -2.22 1.64
N GLY A 10 11.90 -3.28 1.10
CA GLY A 10 10.74 -3.97 1.64
C GLY A 10 9.44 -3.67 0.92
N GLY A 11 8.78 -4.72 0.40
CA GLY A 11 7.52 -4.67 -0.35
C GLY A 11 6.27 -4.81 0.53
N GLY A 12 6.32 -4.42 1.81
CA GLY A 12 5.14 -4.29 2.66
C GLY A 12 4.30 -3.07 2.32
N HIS A 13 3.19 -2.84 3.05
CA HIS A 13 2.28 -1.73 2.73
C HIS A 13 2.97 -0.37 2.73
N ALA A 14 3.82 -0.10 3.71
CA ALA A 14 4.59 1.15 3.78
C ALA A 14 5.55 1.30 2.59
N GLY A 15 6.24 0.23 2.22
CA GLY A 15 7.15 0.23 1.07
C GLY A 15 6.42 0.40 -0.25
N CYS A 16 5.24 -0.20 -0.42
CA CYS A 16 4.40 0.01 -1.59
C CYS A 16 3.98 1.48 -1.74
N GLU A 17 3.53 2.10 -0.64
CA GLU A 17 3.17 3.53 -0.64
C GLU A 17 4.37 4.43 -0.94
N ALA A 18 5.52 4.18 -0.29
CA ALA A 18 6.73 4.97 -0.49
C ALA A 18 7.25 4.86 -1.93
N ALA A 19 7.31 3.65 -2.48
CA ALA A 19 7.78 3.42 -3.84
C ALA A 19 6.85 4.04 -4.89
N HIS A 20 5.53 3.89 -4.71
CA HIS A 20 4.54 4.49 -5.58
C HIS A 20 4.61 6.02 -5.53
N ALA A 21 4.64 6.61 -4.34
CA ALA A 21 4.69 8.06 -4.17
C ALA A 21 5.96 8.66 -4.80
N SER A 22 7.13 8.03 -4.58
CA SER A 22 8.40 8.45 -5.16
C SER A 22 8.39 8.40 -6.69
N ALA A 23 7.96 7.27 -7.25
CA ALA A 23 7.90 7.09 -8.70
C ALA A 23 6.88 8.03 -9.35
N ARG A 24 5.73 8.24 -8.73
CA ARG A 24 4.69 9.16 -9.18
C ARG A 24 5.16 10.62 -9.15
N ALA A 25 6.01 10.97 -8.18
CA ALA A 25 6.65 12.30 -8.13
C ALA A 25 7.73 12.50 -9.21
N GLY A 26 8.03 11.49 -10.03
CA GLY A 26 8.96 11.57 -11.15
C GLY A 26 10.35 11.03 -10.86
N SER A 27 10.64 10.54 -9.65
CA SER A 27 11.93 9.95 -9.31
C SER A 27 12.06 8.53 -9.88
N LYS A 28 13.21 8.19 -10.44
CA LYS A 28 13.51 6.82 -10.84
C LYS A 28 13.71 5.96 -9.59
N THR A 29 12.72 5.14 -9.30
CA THR A 29 12.59 4.43 -8.01
C THR A 29 12.82 2.93 -8.16
N LEU A 30 13.59 2.36 -7.24
CA LEU A 30 13.79 0.93 -7.09
C LEU A 30 13.05 0.44 -5.84
N LEU A 31 12.20 -0.57 -5.97
CA LEU A 31 11.64 -1.31 -4.85
C LEU A 31 12.30 -2.68 -4.77
N VAL A 32 13.01 -2.94 -3.68
CA VAL A 32 13.61 -4.26 -3.41
C VAL A 32 12.75 -5.02 -2.41
N THR A 33 12.35 -6.22 -2.74
CA THR A 33 11.53 -7.09 -1.89
C THR A 33 12.04 -8.53 -1.90
N LEU A 34 11.89 -9.26 -0.81
CA LEU A 34 12.25 -10.67 -0.75
C LEU A 34 11.43 -11.53 -1.72
N SER A 35 10.18 -11.16 -1.96
CA SER A 35 9.32 -11.83 -2.94
C SER A 35 8.30 -10.87 -3.53
N LYS A 36 8.28 -10.76 -4.85
CA LYS A 36 7.24 -9.99 -5.58
C LYS A 36 5.85 -10.54 -5.30
N SER A 37 5.75 -11.85 -5.11
CA SER A 37 4.48 -12.49 -4.82
C SER A 37 3.90 -12.12 -3.46
N SER A 38 4.69 -11.59 -2.52
CA SER A 38 4.21 -11.14 -1.19
C SER A 38 3.73 -9.69 -1.17
N ILE A 39 3.97 -8.93 -2.22
CA ILE A 39 3.50 -7.53 -2.33
C ILE A 39 1.97 -7.49 -2.20
N GLY A 40 1.45 -6.62 -1.33
CA GLY A 40 0.02 -6.48 -1.07
C GLY A 40 -0.59 -7.59 -0.21
N GLN A 41 0.23 -8.43 0.41
CA GLN A 41 -0.26 -9.48 1.30
C GLN A 41 -0.80 -8.89 2.59
N LEU A 42 -2.06 -9.22 2.90
CA LEU A 42 -2.69 -8.91 4.18
C LEU A 42 -2.38 -10.04 5.18
N SER A 43 -1.49 -9.77 6.13
CA SER A 43 -0.98 -10.76 7.09
C SER A 43 -2.00 -11.19 8.16
N CYS A 44 -2.92 -10.28 8.50
CA CYS A 44 -3.95 -10.53 9.51
C CYS A 44 -5.33 -10.66 8.87
N ASN A 45 -6.33 -9.95 9.39
CA ASN A 45 -7.66 -9.91 8.79
C ASN A 45 -7.60 -9.21 7.41
N PRO A 46 -8.32 -9.70 6.40
CA PRO A 46 -8.39 -9.06 5.10
C PRO A 46 -9.28 -7.81 5.17
N ALA A 47 -8.82 -6.80 5.88
CA ALA A 47 -9.55 -5.56 6.08
C ALA A 47 -8.61 -4.35 6.18
N VAL A 48 -9.08 -3.24 5.62
CA VAL A 48 -8.45 -1.93 5.76
C VAL A 48 -9.37 -1.05 6.59
N GLY A 49 -8.83 -0.48 7.67
CA GLY A 49 -9.57 0.42 8.53
C GLY A 49 -9.74 -0.08 9.96
N GLY A 50 -10.24 0.81 10.80
CA GLY A 50 -10.38 0.68 12.23
C GLY A 50 -10.04 2.01 12.92
N ILE A 51 -10.15 2.06 14.24
CA ILE A 51 -9.81 3.26 15.02
C ILE A 51 -8.31 3.54 14.83
N GLY A 52 -7.94 4.78 14.53
CA GLY A 52 -6.58 5.19 14.21
C GLY A 52 -6.17 4.85 12.77
N LYS A 53 -6.22 3.60 12.37
CA LYS A 53 -5.83 3.17 11.02
C LYS A 53 -6.62 3.88 9.91
N SER A 54 -7.94 3.99 10.05
CA SER A 54 -8.76 4.67 9.04
C SER A 54 -8.45 6.16 8.94
N HIS A 55 -8.09 6.80 10.04
CA HIS A 55 -7.75 8.22 10.06
C HIS A 55 -6.47 8.47 9.26
N LEU A 56 -5.42 7.69 9.54
CA LEU A 56 -4.14 7.76 8.81
C LEU A 56 -4.29 7.32 7.35
N ALA A 57 -5.08 6.28 7.08
CA ALA A 57 -5.32 5.82 5.72
C ALA A 57 -6.01 6.89 4.85
N LYS A 58 -6.91 7.70 5.42
CA LYS A 58 -7.53 8.83 4.71
C LYS A 58 -6.54 9.95 4.39
N GLU A 59 -5.57 10.19 5.26
CA GLU A 59 -4.51 11.17 4.99
C GLU A 59 -3.62 10.70 3.83
N VAL A 60 -3.28 9.42 3.80
CA VAL A 60 -2.55 8.80 2.69
C VAL A 60 -3.37 8.83 1.41
N ASP A 61 -4.67 8.56 1.49
CA ASP A 61 -5.60 8.63 0.35
C ASP A 61 -5.71 10.05 -0.23
N ALA A 62 -5.77 11.07 0.64
CA ALA A 62 -5.77 12.47 0.22
C ALA A 62 -4.49 12.89 -0.52
N LEU A 63 -3.39 12.17 -0.32
CA LEU A 63 -2.13 12.30 -1.04
C LEU A 63 -2.02 11.35 -2.24
N ASP A 64 -3.14 10.77 -2.69
CA ASP A 64 -3.23 9.83 -3.80
C ASP A 64 -2.48 8.49 -3.54
N GLY A 65 -2.54 8.00 -2.30
CA GLY A 65 -1.94 6.72 -1.91
C GLY A 65 -2.75 5.51 -2.38
N LEU A 66 -2.13 4.35 -2.36
CA LEU A 66 -2.68 3.12 -2.92
C LEU A 66 -3.61 2.36 -1.99
N ILE A 67 -3.38 2.41 -0.68
CA ILE A 67 -4.03 1.51 0.28
C ILE A 67 -5.57 1.61 0.24
N CYS A 68 -6.11 2.81 0.15
CA CYS A 68 -7.55 3.03 0.07
C CYS A 68 -8.10 2.69 -1.32
N LYS A 69 -7.41 3.09 -2.37
CA LYS A 69 -7.77 2.77 -3.77
C LYS A 69 -7.85 1.26 -3.99
N VAL A 70 -6.86 0.52 -3.54
CA VAL A 70 -6.81 -0.95 -3.66
C VAL A 70 -7.86 -1.62 -2.77
N ALA A 71 -8.09 -1.07 -1.56
CA ALA A 71 -9.14 -1.56 -0.68
C ALA A 71 -10.53 -1.38 -1.29
N ASP A 72 -10.79 -0.25 -1.93
CA ASP A 72 -12.07 0.01 -2.61
C ASP A 72 -12.30 -0.93 -3.79
N ASN A 73 -11.28 -1.18 -4.60
CA ASN A 73 -11.34 -2.09 -5.75
C ASN A 73 -11.51 -3.57 -5.35
N SER A 74 -11.14 -3.93 -4.12
CA SER A 74 -11.21 -5.30 -3.59
C SER A 74 -12.27 -5.48 -2.50
N ALA A 75 -13.11 -4.47 -2.27
CA ALA A 75 -14.07 -4.43 -1.17
C ALA A 75 -15.15 -5.49 -1.31
N LEU A 76 -15.35 -6.26 -0.23
CA LEU A 76 -16.48 -7.17 -0.04
C LEU A 76 -17.58 -6.50 0.80
N GLN A 77 -17.19 -5.74 1.81
CA GLN A 77 -18.09 -5.04 2.71
C GLN A 77 -17.47 -3.75 3.22
N ARG A 78 -18.27 -2.71 3.32
CA ARG A 78 -17.91 -1.45 3.97
C ARG A 78 -18.78 -1.26 5.21
N ARG A 79 -18.15 -0.93 6.34
CA ARG A 79 -18.85 -0.67 7.59
C ARG A 79 -18.29 0.56 8.28
N LYS A 80 -19.18 1.45 8.70
CA LYS A 80 -18.82 2.56 9.59
C LYS A 80 -18.84 2.07 11.03
N LEU A 81 -17.72 2.25 11.73
CA LEU A 81 -17.55 1.87 13.12
C LEU A 81 -17.89 3.04 14.05
N ASN A 82 -18.28 2.73 15.28
CA ASN A 82 -18.51 3.70 16.36
C ASN A 82 -19.58 4.77 16.04
N LEU A 83 -20.65 4.40 15.34
CA LEU A 83 -21.72 5.31 14.98
C LEU A 83 -22.37 6.01 16.19
N ARG A 84 -22.33 5.37 17.36
CA ARG A 84 -22.88 5.92 18.62
C ARG A 84 -21.88 6.77 19.39
N LYS A 85 -20.67 6.97 18.86
CA LYS A 85 -19.61 7.76 19.47
C LYS A 85 -19.46 9.09 18.73
N GLY A 86 -18.66 9.97 19.30
CA GLY A 86 -18.34 11.26 18.67
C GLY A 86 -17.64 11.10 17.30
N PRO A 87 -17.73 12.13 16.44
CA PRO A 87 -17.19 12.06 15.06
C PRO A 87 -15.70 11.69 15.00
N ALA A 88 -14.92 12.11 15.97
CA ALA A 88 -13.47 11.87 16.02
C ALA A 88 -13.08 10.39 16.07
N VAL A 89 -13.94 9.52 16.59
CA VAL A 89 -13.68 8.07 16.69
C VAL A 89 -14.50 7.24 15.68
N GLN A 90 -15.31 7.90 14.84
CA GLN A 90 -15.99 7.23 13.74
C GLN A 90 -14.99 6.91 12.64
N ALA A 91 -14.97 5.65 12.21
CA ALA A 91 -14.02 5.16 11.24
C ALA A 91 -14.70 4.24 10.23
N THR A 92 -14.21 4.23 9.00
CA THR A 92 -14.65 3.27 7.99
C THR A 92 -13.73 2.06 8.02
N ARG A 93 -14.31 0.87 8.04
CA ARG A 93 -13.60 -0.39 7.85
C ARG A 93 -14.10 -1.06 6.58
N ILE A 94 -13.17 -1.42 5.72
CA ILE A 94 -13.42 -2.12 4.46
C ILE A 94 -12.90 -3.54 4.63
N GLN A 95 -13.79 -4.52 4.54
CA GLN A 95 -13.38 -5.91 4.42
C GLN A 95 -13.13 -6.21 2.95
N THR A 96 -11.97 -6.79 2.65
CA THR A 96 -11.49 -6.99 1.29
C THR A 96 -11.33 -8.48 0.97
N CYS A 97 -11.37 -8.81 -0.30
CA CYS A 97 -10.90 -10.10 -0.78
C CYS A 97 -9.37 -10.10 -0.80
N ARG A 98 -8.72 -11.01 -0.05
CA ARG A 98 -7.24 -11.09 0.01
C ARG A 98 -6.58 -11.23 -1.35
N ILE A 99 -7.14 -12.06 -2.20
CA ILE A 99 -6.61 -12.35 -3.53
C ILE A 99 -6.72 -11.11 -4.40
N ASN A 100 -7.90 -10.48 -4.41
CA ASN A 100 -8.14 -9.28 -5.22
C ASN A 100 -7.33 -8.09 -4.72
N TYR A 101 -7.22 -7.90 -3.40
CA TYR A 101 -6.40 -6.82 -2.82
C TYR A 101 -4.95 -6.94 -3.26
N LYS A 102 -4.37 -8.13 -3.09
CA LYS A 102 -3.01 -8.44 -3.51
C LYS A 102 -2.81 -8.23 -5.02
N HIS A 103 -3.73 -8.74 -5.83
CA HIS A 103 -3.69 -8.58 -7.28
C HIS A 103 -3.72 -7.09 -7.69
N HIS A 104 -4.64 -6.32 -7.14
CA HIS A 104 -4.75 -4.90 -7.45
C HIS A 104 -3.52 -4.10 -6.98
N MET A 105 -2.97 -4.40 -5.81
CA MET A 105 -1.73 -3.75 -5.35
C MET A 105 -0.57 -4.01 -6.30
N GLN A 106 -0.38 -5.25 -6.71
CA GLN A 106 0.67 -5.63 -7.66
C GLN A 106 0.44 -4.99 -9.03
N LEU A 107 -0.80 -4.91 -9.49
CA LEU A 107 -1.15 -4.28 -10.75
C LEU A 107 -0.82 -2.78 -10.76
N GLU A 108 -1.20 -2.06 -9.71
CA GLU A 108 -0.91 -0.62 -9.59
C GLU A 108 0.60 -0.36 -9.58
N LEU A 109 1.37 -1.13 -8.83
CA LEU A 109 2.83 -0.96 -8.76
C LEU A 109 3.52 -1.34 -10.07
N ASN A 110 3.09 -2.41 -10.73
CA ASN A 110 3.68 -2.84 -12.01
C ASN A 110 3.38 -1.85 -13.15
N ASN A 111 2.27 -1.15 -13.08
CA ASN A 111 1.89 -0.16 -14.07
C ASN A 111 2.43 1.25 -13.78
N GLN A 112 3.05 1.45 -12.61
CA GLN A 112 3.57 2.76 -12.23
C GLN A 112 4.83 3.10 -13.04
N PRO A 113 4.82 4.18 -13.86
CA PRO A 113 6.04 4.66 -14.50
C PRO A 113 7.13 5.01 -13.49
N ASN A 114 8.39 4.92 -13.89
CA ASN A 114 9.57 5.20 -13.07
C ASN A 114 9.79 4.25 -11.88
N LEU A 115 9.03 3.15 -11.78
CA LEU A 115 9.18 2.16 -10.73
C LEU A 115 9.74 0.85 -11.30
N VAL A 116 10.83 0.39 -10.72
CA VAL A 116 11.42 -0.93 -10.98
C VAL A 116 11.32 -1.77 -9.71
N ILE A 117 10.81 -2.99 -9.83
CA ILE A 117 10.64 -3.92 -8.71
C ILE A 117 11.60 -5.10 -8.89
N VAL A 118 12.45 -5.33 -7.89
CA VAL A 118 13.44 -6.41 -7.90
C VAL A 118 13.26 -7.32 -6.70
N GLU A 119 13.34 -8.63 -6.93
CA GLU A 119 13.47 -9.61 -5.85
C GLU A 119 14.93 -9.71 -5.40
N GLY A 120 15.14 -9.58 -4.10
CA GLY A 120 16.45 -9.68 -3.50
C GLY A 120 16.45 -9.39 -2.01
N GLU A 121 17.53 -9.75 -1.36
CA GLU A 121 17.80 -9.45 0.02
C GLU A 121 18.84 -8.33 0.10
N VAL A 122 18.53 -7.27 0.83
CA VAL A 122 19.46 -6.19 1.12
C VAL A 122 20.20 -6.54 2.42
N VAL A 123 21.49 -6.81 2.32
CA VAL A 123 22.30 -7.25 3.47
C VAL A 123 23.11 -6.12 4.10
N SER A 124 23.44 -5.08 3.34
CA SER A 124 24.19 -3.92 3.85
C SER A 124 24.03 -2.70 2.95
N LEU A 125 24.28 -1.54 3.52
CA LEU A 125 24.51 -0.29 2.79
C LEU A 125 26.01 0.02 2.81
N ILE A 126 26.53 0.44 1.70
CA ILE A 126 27.95 0.78 1.52
C ILE A 126 28.11 2.29 1.42
#